data_7aebf1c8896ca6d3222ef30ba67bdcad
#
_entry.id   7aebf1c8896ca6d3222ef30ba67bdcad
#
_cell.length_a   1.000
_cell.length_b   1.000
_cell.length_c   1.000
_cell.angle_alpha   90.00
_cell.angle_beta   90.00
_cell.angle_gamma   90.00
#
_symmetry.space_group_name_H-M   'P 1'
#
loop_
_entity.id
_entity.type
_entity.pdbx_description
1 polymer ?
#
loop_
_entity_poly.entity_id
_entity_poly.type
_entity_poly.pdbx_seq_one_letter_code
_entity_poly.pdbx_strand_id
1 'polypeptide(L)'
;MADTAKQIVNSAAVEAAVGDRPGFIATKTLNYLKTLEAESIQIFREAAAEFARPVMLYSIGKDSSVMLRLAQKAFYPGKIPFPLLHIDTSYKFPEMIEFRDRYTRELGVELIVHKNQEALDAGANPFLLGTQKCCSLLKTKSLLDALNEGGFTAAFGGARRDEEKSRAKERVYSFRDSFGQWDPKNQRPELWNIFNSRINKGESIRVFPLSNWTEADIWFYIHLEKIPIVPLYFAKEHNVVIRDGSIVVIYDNSVVLKGEKVQRIVCRMRSLGCMSCTGAIRSEADTVPKIIEEMISFRRSERENRVIDHDEEGSMEIKKREGYF
;
A
#
# COMPACT_ATOMS: atom_id res chain seq x y z
N MET A 1 26.58 10.48 -0.35
CA MET A 1 25.64 10.03 -1.40
C MET A 1 24.13 10.08 -0.97
N ALA A 2 23.82 10.33 0.30
CA ALA A 2 22.41 10.50 0.76
C ALA A 2 21.85 11.90 0.54
N ASP A 3 22.68 12.89 0.25
CA ASP A 3 22.26 14.30 0.09
C ASP A 3 21.83 14.67 -1.33
N THR A 4 22.22 13.87 -2.32
CA THR A 4 21.90 14.15 -3.74
C THR A 4 20.45 13.78 -4.10
N ALA A 5 19.85 12.85 -3.36
CA ALA A 5 18.43 12.47 -3.57
C ALA A 5 17.45 13.54 -3.02
N LYS A 6 17.85 14.31 -2.01
CA LYS A 6 17.03 15.38 -1.42
C LYS A 6 16.97 16.66 -2.25
N GLN A 7 17.89 16.85 -3.20
CA GLN A 7 17.94 18.07 -4.04
C GLN A 7 17.10 18.00 -5.32
N ILE A 8 16.46 16.87 -5.64
CA ILE A 8 15.78 16.66 -6.93
C ILE A 8 14.34 17.19 -6.94
N VAL A 9 13.75 17.40 -5.77
CA VAL A 9 12.45 18.09 -5.67
C VAL A 9 12.70 19.57 -5.35
N ASN A 10 13.25 20.31 -6.31
CA ASN A 10 13.37 21.75 -6.20
C ASN A 10 11.96 22.36 -6.35
N SER A 11 11.48 23.13 -5.37
CA SER A 11 10.13 23.73 -5.35
C SER A 11 9.80 24.45 -6.67
N ALA A 12 10.76 25.12 -7.30
CA ALA A 12 10.60 25.81 -8.58
C ALA A 12 10.31 24.86 -9.78
N ALA A 13 10.84 23.62 -9.76
CA ALA A 13 10.56 22.64 -10.83
C ALA A 13 9.17 22.01 -10.66
N VAL A 14 8.67 21.99 -9.44
CA VAL A 14 7.34 21.46 -9.12
C VAL A 14 6.28 22.54 -9.30
N GLU A 15 6.54 23.81 -8.96
CA GLU A 15 5.69 24.96 -9.29
C GLU A 15 5.52 25.12 -10.80
N ALA A 16 6.56 24.84 -11.60
CA ALA A 16 6.47 24.80 -13.05
C ALA A 16 5.65 23.59 -13.58
N ALA A 17 5.53 22.51 -12.82
CA ALA A 17 4.77 21.32 -13.21
C ALA A 17 3.26 21.43 -12.92
N VAL A 18 2.87 22.32 -12.01
CA VAL A 18 1.49 22.52 -11.55
C VAL A 18 0.81 23.70 -12.30
N GLY A 19 1.54 24.44 -13.14
CA GLY A 19 0.97 25.52 -13.94
C GLY A 19 -0.10 25.03 -14.93
N ASP A 20 -1.07 25.87 -15.21
CA ASP A 20 -2.35 25.78 -15.93
C ASP A 20 -2.42 24.99 -17.27
N ARG A 21 -1.53 24.01 -17.51
CA ARG A 21 -1.52 23.14 -18.68
C ARG A 21 -1.66 21.68 -18.27
N PRO A 22 -2.77 21.02 -18.59
CA PRO A 22 -2.92 19.56 -18.40
C PRO A 22 -1.80 18.86 -19.19
N GLY A 23 -0.91 18.15 -18.50
CA GLY A 23 0.13 17.31 -19.10
C GLY A 23 1.57 17.77 -18.88
N PHE A 24 1.85 18.79 -18.12
CA PHE A 24 3.22 19.28 -17.92
C PHE A 24 3.91 18.68 -16.69
N ILE A 25 4.29 17.41 -16.78
CA ILE A 25 5.36 16.85 -15.94
C ILE A 25 6.68 17.30 -16.61
N ALA A 26 7.55 17.98 -15.85
CA ALA A 26 8.84 18.41 -16.39
C ALA A 26 9.61 17.21 -16.99
N THR A 27 10.30 17.41 -18.11
CA THR A 27 11.02 16.33 -18.83
C THR A 27 11.94 15.51 -17.90
N LYS A 28 12.58 16.16 -16.93
CA LYS A 28 13.43 15.51 -15.94
C LYS A 28 12.64 14.56 -15.03
N THR A 29 11.48 14.97 -14.55
CA THR A 29 10.56 14.14 -13.74
C THR A 29 10.03 12.97 -14.55
N LEU A 30 9.66 13.19 -15.81
CA LEU A 30 9.21 12.13 -16.71
C LEU A 30 10.31 11.08 -16.96
N ASN A 31 11.55 11.51 -17.20
CA ASN A 31 12.67 10.59 -17.39
C ASN A 31 12.96 9.79 -16.12
N TYR A 32 12.86 10.42 -14.96
CA TYR A 32 13.02 9.75 -13.67
C TYR A 32 11.92 8.70 -13.43
N LEU A 33 10.65 9.05 -13.66
CA LEU A 33 9.54 8.10 -13.56
C LEU A 33 9.69 6.90 -14.52
N LYS A 34 10.19 7.12 -15.74
CA LYS A 34 10.49 6.05 -16.67
C LYS A 34 11.60 5.12 -16.19
N THR A 35 12.59 5.66 -15.49
CA THR A 35 13.65 4.86 -14.86
C THR A 35 13.08 3.98 -13.74
N LEU A 36 12.26 4.55 -12.85
CA LEU A 36 11.57 3.80 -11.80
C LEU A 36 10.61 2.73 -12.37
N GLU A 37 9.89 3.06 -13.44
CA GLU A 37 9.05 2.11 -14.17
C GLU A 37 9.86 0.94 -14.71
N ALA A 38 10.96 1.21 -15.39
CA ALA A 38 11.82 0.18 -15.97
C ALA A 38 12.42 -0.74 -14.90
N GLU A 39 12.89 -0.17 -13.78
CA GLU A 39 13.38 -0.93 -12.62
C GLU A 39 12.28 -1.84 -12.04
N SER A 40 11.08 -1.31 -11.81
CA SER A 40 9.96 -2.08 -11.29
C SER A 40 9.53 -3.20 -12.23
N ILE A 41 9.48 -2.94 -13.55
CA ILE A 41 9.17 -3.95 -14.57
C ILE A 41 10.23 -5.07 -14.56
N GLN A 42 11.51 -4.73 -14.45
CA GLN A 42 12.58 -5.72 -14.32
C GLN A 42 12.37 -6.60 -13.10
N ILE A 43 12.10 -6.01 -11.92
CA ILE A 43 11.84 -6.74 -10.68
C ILE A 43 10.66 -7.70 -10.82
N PHE A 44 9.56 -7.27 -11.44
CA PHE A 44 8.41 -8.15 -11.69
C PHE A 44 8.76 -9.34 -12.57
N ARG A 45 9.48 -9.11 -13.66
CA ARG A 45 9.88 -10.16 -14.63
C ARG A 45 10.84 -11.15 -13.99
N GLU A 46 11.85 -10.65 -13.28
CA GLU A 46 12.85 -11.47 -12.62
C GLU A 46 12.23 -12.35 -11.54
N ALA A 47 11.42 -11.77 -10.65
CA ALA A 47 10.74 -12.54 -9.61
C ALA A 47 9.74 -13.57 -10.19
N ALA A 48 9.02 -13.23 -11.25
CA ALA A 48 8.11 -14.17 -11.88
C ALA A 48 8.83 -15.33 -12.60
N ALA A 49 10.06 -15.12 -13.05
CA ALA A 49 10.88 -16.17 -13.66
C ALA A 49 11.56 -17.08 -12.61
N GLU A 50 11.95 -16.52 -11.47
CA GLU A 50 12.70 -17.23 -10.43
C GLU A 50 11.82 -18.05 -9.50
N PHE A 51 10.59 -17.58 -9.20
CA PHE A 51 9.73 -18.23 -8.22
C PHE A 51 8.61 -19.03 -8.88
N ALA A 52 8.48 -20.30 -8.47
CA ALA A 52 7.48 -21.21 -9.05
C ALA A 52 6.03 -20.77 -8.78
N ARG A 53 5.77 -20.13 -7.65
CA ARG A 53 4.43 -19.69 -7.23
C ARG A 53 4.43 -18.27 -6.66
N PRO A 54 4.60 -17.25 -7.51
CA PRO A 54 4.46 -15.86 -7.08
C PRO A 54 2.99 -15.48 -6.92
N VAL A 55 2.72 -14.48 -6.06
CA VAL A 55 1.41 -13.87 -5.86
C VAL A 55 1.56 -12.36 -5.66
N MET A 56 0.61 -11.56 -6.09
CA MET A 56 0.65 -10.12 -5.83
C MET A 56 -0.39 -9.73 -4.76
N LEU A 57 0.09 -9.14 -3.67
CA LEU A 57 -0.80 -8.64 -2.61
C LEU A 57 -1.55 -7.39 -3.11
N TYR A 58 -2.87 -7.47 -3.13
CA TYR A 58 -3.72 -6.41 -3.64
C TYR A 58 -4.56 -5.78 -2.51
N SER A 59 -4.02 -4.72 -1.90
CA SER A 59 -4.67 -3.99 -0.80
C SER A 59 -5.72 -2.97 -1.26
N ILE A 60 -5.87 -2.78 -2.58
CA ILE A 60 -6.76 -1.79 -3.22
C ILE A 60 -6.29 -0.34 -2.96
N GLY A 61 -5.15 -0.15 -2.31
CA GLY A 61 -4.54 1.17 -2.10
C GLY A 61 -3.86 1.70 -3.38
N LYS A 62 -3.48 2.99 -3.39
CA LYS A 62 -2.80 3.64 -4.50
C LYS A 62 -1.54 2.90 -4.95
N ASP A 63 -0.73 2.43 -3.99
CA ASP A 63 0.53 1.72 -4.26
C ASP A 63 0.26 0.37 -4.95
N SER A 64 -0.72 -0.41 -4.47
CA SER A 64 -1.09 -1.69 -5.11
C SER A 64 -1.76 -1.48 -6.48
N SER A 65 -2.43 -0.35 -6.72
CA SER A 65 -2.96 -0.01 -8.04
C SER A 65 -1.84 0.33 -9.03
N VAL A 66 -0.79 1.05 -8.58
CA VAL A 66 0.42 1.29 -9.37
C VAL A 66 1.16 -0.02 -9.66
N MET A 67 1.33 -0.89 -8.66
CA MET A 67 1.92 -2.22 -8.88
C MET A 67 1.15 -3.03 -9.93
N LEU A 68 -0.18 -3.03 -9.87
CA LEU A 68 -1.00 -3.75 -10.84
C LEU A 68 -0.79 -3.22 -12.26
N ARG A 69 -0.70 -1.89 -12.43
CA ARG A 69 -0.38 -1.27 -13.72
C ARG A 69 1.02 -1.65 -14.21
N LEU A 70 2.01 -1.64 -13.34
CA LEU A 70 3.39 -2.03 -13.66
C LEU A 70 3.47 -3.52 -14.04
N ALA A 71 2.75 -4.39 -13.33
CA ALA A 71 2.66 -5.81 -13.67
C ALA A 71 2.02 -6.02 -15.06
N GLN A 72 0.95 -5.29 -15.40
CA GLN A 72 0.39 -5.32 -16.75
C GLN A 72 1.43 -4.95 -17.82
N LYS A 73 2.20 -3.88 -17.59
CA LYS A 73 3.27 -3.46 -18.52
C LYS A 73 4.40 -4.48 -18.59
N ALA A 74 4.76 -5.08 -17.45
CA ALA A 74 5.84 -6.07 -17.39
C ALA A 74 5.58 -7.29 -18.26
N PHE A 75 4.33 -7.72 -18.38
CA PHE A 75 3.98 -8.93 -19.11
C PHE A 75 3.23 -8.69 -20.43
N TYR A 76 3.03 -7.41 -20.81
CA TYR A 76 2.43 -7.08 -22.12
C TYR A 76 3.22 -7.69 -23.27
N PRO A 77 2.56 -8.31 -24.33
CA PRO A 77 1.12 -8.40 -24.53
C PRO A 77 0.45 -9.59 -23.83
N GLY A 78 1.18 -10.39 -23.07
CA GLY A 78 0.65 -11.51 -22.30
C GLY A 78 -0.15 -11.05 -21.08
N LYS A 79 -0.74 -12.03 -20.38
CA LYS A 79 -1.42 -11.82 -19.11
C LYS A 79 -0.41 -11.82 -17.96
N ILE A 80 -0.78 -11.22 -16.84
CA ILE A 80 -0.03 -11.33 -15.58
C ILE A 80 0.01 -12.82 -15.19
N PRO A 81 1.21 -13.42 -14.97
CA PRO A 81 1.35 -14.88 -14.80
C PRO A 81 1.12 -15.36 -13.36
N PHE A 82 0.56 -14.52 -12.50
CA PHE A 82 0.29 -14.83 -11.09
C PHE A 82 -1.02 -14.18 -10.63
N PRO A 83 -1.70 -14.77 -9.63
CA PRO A 83 -2.93 -14.22 -9.10
C PRO A 83 -2.68 -12.99 -8.22
N LEU A 84 -3.75 -12.20 -8.02
CA LEU A 84 -3.84 -11.21 -6.96
C LEU A 84 -4.37 -11.87 -5.69
N LEU A 85 -3.83 -11.49 -4.53
CA LEU A 85 -4.32 -11.93 -3.22
C LEU A 85 -4.80 -10.72 -2.42
N HIS A 86 -6.07 -10.72 -2.07
CA HIS A 86 -6.69 -9.75 -1.18
C HIS A 86 -7.04 -10.38 0.16
N ILE A 87 -6.54 -9.80 1.25
CA ILE A 87 -6.95 -10.19 2.61
C ILE A 87 -8.14 -9.33 3.01
N ASP A 88 -9.29 -9.95 3.07
CA ASP A 88 -10.53 -9.31 3.47
C ASP A 88 -10.76 -9.48 4.97
N THR A 89 -10.65 -8.38 5.68
CA THR A 89 -10.86 -8.32 7.14
C THR A 89 -12.33 -8.15 7.53
N SER A 90 -13.26 -8.07 6.56
CA SER A 90 -14.67 -7.75 6.73
C SER A 90 -14.97 -6.33 7.28
N TYR A 91 -13.93 -5.52 7.53
CA TYR A 91 -14.03 -4.15 8.01
C TYR A 91 -13.49 -3.12 7.01
N LYS A 92 -13.50 -3.47 5.72
CA LYS A 92 -13.11 -2.56 4.63
C LYS A 92 -14.26 -1.61 4.28
N PHE A 93 -13.90 -0.47 3.70
CA PHE A 93 -14.88 0.44 3.13
C PHE A 93 -15.63 -0.22 1.97
N PRO A 94 -16.95 -0.04 1.85
CA PRO A 94 -17.73 -0.61 0.74
C PRO A 94 -17.19 -0.24 -0.63
N GLU A 95 -16.76 1.01 -0.82
CA GLU A 95 -16.18 1.51 -2.07
C GLU A 95 -14.89 0.77 -2.47
N MET A 96 -14.13 0.27 -1.50
CA MET A 96 -12.93 -0.54 -1.78
C MET A 96 -13.34 -1.89 -2.37
N ILE A 97 -14.34 -2.55 -1.79
CA ILE A 97 -14.79 -3.88 -2.23
C ILE A 97 -15.40 -3.78 -3.62
N GLU A 98 -16.29 -2.79 -3.84
CA GLU A 98 -16.88 -2.53 -5.16
C GLU A 98 -15.82 -2.25 -6.23
N PHE A 99 -14.88 -1.37 -5.92
CA PHE A 99 -13.77 -1.05 -6.84
C PHE A 99 -12.93 -2.29 -7.15
N ARG A 100 -12.55 -3.08 -6.13
CA ARG A 100 -11.78 -4.33 -6.27
C ARG A 100 -12.45 -5.26 -7.26
N ASP A 101 -13.72 -5.61 -7.01
CA ASP A 101 -14.44 -6.64 -7.76
C ASP A 101 -14.71 -6.19 -9.20
N ARG A 102 -15.01 -4.92 -9.40
CA ARG A 102 -15.18 -4.33 -10.72
C ARG A 102 -13.86 -4.29 -11.49
N TYR A 103 -12.82 -3.70 -10.91
CA TYR A 103 -11.57 -3.42 -11.61
C TYR A 103 -10.79 -4.71 -11.94
N THR A 104 -10.76 -5.70 -11.05
CA THR A 104 -10.11 -6.99 -11.35
C THR A 104 -10.85 -7.78 -12.44
N ARG A 105 -12.17 -7.67 -12.48
CA ARG A 105 -12.99 -8.28 -13.56
C ARG A 105 -12.75 -7.60 -14.91
N GLU A 106 -12.71 -6.27 -14.93
CA GLU A 106 -12.41 -5.49 -16.15
C GLU A 106 -11.04 -5.84 -16.73
N LEU A 107 -10.06 -6.08 -15.88
CA LEU A 107 -8.71 -6.46 -16.29
C LEU A 107 -8.55 -7.95 -16.62
N GLY A 108 -9.53 -8.78 -16.28
CA GLY A 108 -9.46 -10.22 -16.48
C GLY A 108 -8.32 -10.89 -15.71
N VAL A 109 -7.96 -10.36 -14.53
CA VAL A 109 -6.93 -10.93 -13.64
C VAL A 109 -7.56 -11.85 -12.61
N GLU A 110 -6.86 -12.93 -12.27
CA GLU A 110 -7.29 -13.82 -11.20
C GLU A 110 -7.18 -13.14 -9.85
N LEU A 111 -8.25 -13.17 -9.05
CA LEU A 111 -8.32 -12.61 -7.71
C LEU A 111 -8.66 -13.70 -6.69
N ILE A 112 -7.75 -13.91 -5.75
CA ILE A 112 -7.97 -14.73 -4.55
C ILE A 112 -8.35 -13.79 -3.41
N VAL A 113 -9.51 -14.05 -2.77
CA VAL A 113 -9.96 -13.32 -1.58
C VAL A 113 -9.91 -14.28 -0.41
N HIS A 114 -9.06 -13.97 0.58
CA HIS A 114 -8.91 -14.79 1.78
C HIS A 114 -9.43 -14.05 3.01
N LYS A 115 -10.13 -14.78 3.89
CA LYS A 115 -10.67 -14.30 5.18
C LYS A 115 -10.30 -15.28 6.27
N ASN A 116 -9.96 -14.79 7.44
CA ASN A 116 -9.90 -15.63 8.63
C ASN A 116 -11.32 -15.80 9.20
N GLN A 117 -12.08 -16.74 8.62
CA GLN A 117 -13.47 -16.96 8.98
C GLN A 117 -13.61 -17.46 10.42
N GLU A 118 -12.69 -18.30 10.89
CA GLU A 118 -12.66 -18.80 12.26
C GLU A 118 -12.60 -17.65 13.29
N ALA A 119 -11.72 -16.67 13.07
CA ALA A 119 -11.61 -15.52 13.94
C ALA A 119 -12.86 -14.61 13.89
N LEU A 120 -13.47 -14.45 12.71
CA LEU A 120 -14.73 -13.71 12.54
C LEU A 120 -15.88 -14.38 13.28
N ASP A 121 -16.03 -15.70 13.17
CA ASP A 121 -17.06 -16.49 13.85
C ASP A 121 -16.86 -16.48 15.36
N ALA A 122 -15.62 -16.40 15.83
CA ALA A 122 -15.27 -16.17 17.22
C ALA A 122 -15.51 -14.74 17.72
N GLY A 123 -16.07 -13.86 16.86
CA GLY A 123 -16.43 -12.48 17.22
C GLY A 123 -15.26 -11.48 17.17
N ALA A 124 -14.18 -11.79 16.43
CA ALA A 124 -13.07 -10.86 16.28
C ALA A 124 -13.52 -9.59 15.57
N ASN A 125 -13.46 -8.46 16.28
CA ASN A 125 -13.76 -7.15 15.72
C ASN A 125 -12.88 -6.06 16.38
N PRO A 126 -12.66 -4.92 15.69
CA PRO A 126 -11.76 -3.88 16.16
C PRO A 126 -12.25 -3.14 17.42
N PHE A 127 -13.55 -3.14 17.68
CA PHE A 127 -14.15 -2.41 18.81
C PHE A 127 -14.04 -3.19 20.13
N LEU A 128 -14.07 -4.54 20.06
CA LEU A 128 -13.92 -5.41 21.24
C LEU A 128 -12.47 -5.77 21.53
N LEU A 129 -11.67 -6.04 20.49
CA LEU A 129 -10.30 -6.51 20.63
C LEU A 129 -9.26 -5.38 20.61
N GLY A 130 -9.66 -4.17 20.22
CA GLY A 130 -8.75 -3.11 19.84
C GLY A 130 -8.08 -3.35 18.48
N THR A 131 -7.46 -2.31 17.93
CA THR A 131 -6.89 -2.33 16.57
C THR A 131 -5.77 -3.34 16.42
N GLN A 132 -4.88 -3.45 17.40
CA GLN A 132 -3.70 -4.30 17.38
C GLN A 132 -4.06 -5.79 17.30
N LYS A 133 -4.87 -6.31 18.22
CA LYS A 133 -5.30 -7.73 18.23
C LYS A 133 -6.15 -8.07 17.01
N CYS A 134 -7.06 -7.16 16.63
CA CYS A 134 -7.87 -7.35 15.45
C CYS A 134 -6.99 -7.47 14.17
N CYS A 135 -6.01 -6.58 13.99
CA CYS A 135 -5.08 -6.66 12.87
C CYS A 135 -4.21 -7.92 12.90
N SER A 136 -3.75 -8.37 14.07
CA SER A 136 -2.98 -9.61 14.20
C SER A 136 -3.79 -10.82 13.70
N LEU A 137 -5.06 -10.93 14.10
CA LEU A 137 -5.92 -12.06 13.72
C LEU A 137 -6.45 -11.97 12.28
N LEU A 138 -7.07 -10.84 11.93
CA LEU A 138 -7.80 -10.71 10.66
C LEU A 138 -6.91 -10.29 9.48
N LYS A 139 -5.69 -9.87 9.73
CA LYS A 139 -4.78 -9.42 8.67
C LYS A 139 -3.48 -10.21 8.65
N THR A 140 -2.70 -10.22 9.75
CA THR A 140 -1.39 -10.90 9.76
C THR A 140 -1.55 -12.41 9.67
N LYS A 141 -2.31 -13.03 10.59
CA LYS A 141 -2.58 -14.48 10.55
C LYS A 141 -3.23 -14.88 9.24
N SER A 142 -4.26 -14.16 8.81
CA SER A 142 -4.97 -14.41 7.55
C SER A 142 -4.04 -14.37 6.33
N LEU A 143 -3.07 -13.43 6.31
CA LEU A 143 -2.06 -13.36 5.23
C LEU A 143 -1.14 -14.58 5.25
N LEU A 144 -0.63 -14.98 6.42
CA LEU A 144 0.25 -16.12 6.55
C LEU A 144 -0.46 -17.42 6.16
N ASP A 145 -1.71 -17.60 6.62
CA ASP A 145 -2.55 -18.74 6.26
C ASP A 145 -2.75 -18.81 4.74
N ALA A 146 -3.15 -17.69 4.10
CA ALA A 146 -3.35 -17.63 2.66
C ALA A 146 -2.09 -17.94 1.84
N LEU A 147 -0.93 -17.47 2.30
CA LEU A 147 0.34 -17.74 1.63
C LEU A 147 0.76 -19.19 1.75
N ASN A 148 0.56 -19.79 2.92
CA ASN A 148 0.87 -21.19 3.19
C ASN A 148 -0.08 -22.13 2.42
N GLU A 149 -1.38 -21.90 2.51
CA GLU A 149 -2.40 -22.67 1.79
C GLU A 149 -2.22 -22.62 0.27
N GLY A 150 -1.88 -21.41 -0.24
CA GLY A 150 -1.56 -21.22 -1.65
C GLY A 150 -0.20 -21.78 -2.05
N GLY A 151 0.68 -22.13 -1.11
CA GLY A 151 2.05 -22.56 -1.40
C GLY A 151 2.87 -21.47 -2.10
N PHE A 152 2.59 -20.21 -1.82
CA PHE A 152 3.26 -19.07 -2.48
C PHE A 152 4.66 -18.87 -1.90
N THR A 153 5.66 -18.87 -2.78
CA THR A 153 7.07 -18.72 -2.42
C THR A 153 7.55 -17.27 -2.54
N ALA A 154 6.86 -16.46 -3.33
CA ALA A 154 7.12 -15.03 -3.45
C ALA A 154 5.82 -14.24 -3.40
N ALA A 155 5.81 -13.11 -2.69
CA ALA A 155 4.66 -12.22 -2.63
C ALA A 155 5.08 -10.77 -2.91
N PHE A 156 4.58 -10.21 -4.02
CA PHE A 156 4.79 -8.81 -4.35
C PHE A 156 4.00 -7.91 -3.40
N GLY A 157 4.65 -6.90 -2.85
CA GLY A 157 4.06 -5.93 -1.93
C GLY A 157 4.38 -4.50 -2.31
N GLY A 158 3.47 -3.56 -2.02
CA GLY A 158 3.59 -2.15 -2.37
C GLY A 158 4.37 -1.30 -1.36
N ALA A 159 5.21 -1.90 -0.53
CA ALA A 159 5.98 -1.16 0.44
C ALA A 159 7.07 -0.30 -0.23
N ARG A 160 7.23 0.92 0.27
CA ARG A 160 8.23 1.89 -0.18
C ARG A 160 9.16 2.26 0.98
N ARG A 161 10.45 2.47 0.70
CA ARG A 161 11.42 2.90 1.72
C ARG A 161 11.11 4.28 2.30
N ASP A 162 10.44 5.13 1.51
CA ASP A 162 10.02 6.48 1.88
C ASP A 162 8.86 6.50 2.91
N GLU A 163 8.12 5.41 3.04
CA GLU A 163 6.87 5.35 3.79
C GLU A 163 7.09 5.51 5.30
N GLU A 164 8.14 4.87 5.83
CA GLU A 164 8.55 4.96 7.24
C GLU A 164 9.95 4.42 7.50
N LYS A 165 10.50 4.69 8.71
CA LYS A 165 11.88 4.29 9.08
C LYS A 165 12.14 2.78 9.01
N SER A 166 11.19 1.95 9.43
CA SER A 166 11.37 0.50 9.41
C SER A 166 11.38 -0.06 7.99
N ARG A 167 10.65 0.60 7.06
CA ARG A 167 10.64 0.27 5.64
C ARG A 167 11.95 0.61 4.95
N ALA A 168 12.67 1.64 5.41
CA ALA A 168 13.97 2.00 4.87
C ALA A 168 15.04 0.90 5.04
N LYS A 169 14.84 -0.01 6.02
CA LYS A 169 15.69 -1.18 6.25
C LYS A 169 15.33 -2.38 5.37
N GLU A 170 14.18 -2.36 4.70
CA GLU A 170 13.71 -3.47 3.88
C GLU A 170 14.51 -3.60 2.60
N ARG A 171 14.73 -4.84 2.16
CA ARG A 171 15.33 -5.16 0.86
C ARG A 171 14.26 -5.23 -0.21
N VAL A 172 14.64 -5.12 -1.48
CA VAL A 172 13.73 -5.37 -2.60
C VAL A 172 13.27 -6.82 -2.59
N TYR A 173 14.21 -7.77 -2.37
CA TYR A 173 13.92 -9.18 -2.07
C TYR A 173 14.10 -9.43 -0.58
N SER A 174 13.03 -9.27 0.18
CA SER A 174 13.06 -9.37 1.63
C SER A 174 12.68 -10.75 2.10
N PHE A 175 13.64 -11.43 2.71
CA PHE A 175 13.49 -12.81 3.17
C PHE A 175 12.57 -12.92 4.38
N ARG A 176 11.80 -14.00 4.38
CA ARG A 176 11.01 -14.50 5.51
C ARG A 176 11.44 -15.93 5.81
N ASP A 177 11.63 -16.21 7.08
CA ASP A 177 11.92 -17.57 7.56
C ASP A 177 10.71 -18.50 7.41
N SER A 178 10.83 -19.74 7.87
CA SER A 178 9.77 -20.74 7.82
C SER A 178 8.51 -20.39 8.66
N PHE A 179 8.60 -19.39 9.52
CA PHE A 179 7.48 -18.84 10.30
C PHE A 179 6.93 -17.55 9.67
N GLY A 180 7.44 -17.13 8.52
CA GLY A 180 7.07 -15.89 7.84
C GLY A 180 7.69 -14.63 8.48
N GLN A 181 8.64 -14.77 9.41
CA GLN A 181 9.22 -13.66 10.16
C GLN A 181 10.36 -12.99 9.39
N TRP A 182 10.51 -11.70 9.59
CA TRP A 182 11.59 -10.89 9.04
C TRP A 182 12.70 -10.70 10.06
N ASP A 183 13.92 -11.09 9.67
CA ASP A 183 15.13 -10.79 10.42
C ASP A 183 16.02 -9.84 9.62
N PRO A 184 16.23 -8.59 10.09
CA PRO A 184 17.08 -7.62 9.38
C PRO A 184 18.55 -8.01 9.31
N LYS A 185 19.02 -8.89 10.20
CA LYS A 185 20.43 -9.33 10.23
C LYS A 185 20.72 -10.41 9.18
N ASN A 186 19.70 -11.17 8.80
CA ASN A 186 19.83 -12.29 7.87
C ASN A 186 19.35 -11.94 6.45
N GLN A 187 19.21 -10.65 6.13
CA GLN A 187 18.91 -10.20 4.78
C GLN A 187 20.15 -10.24 3.88
N ARG A 188 19.94 -10.56 2.61
CA ARG A 188 21.04 -10.64 1.64
C ARG A 188 21.37 -9.25 1.09
N PRO A 189 22.64 -8.95 0.79
CA PRO A 189 23.01 -7.71 0.13
C PRO A 189 22.48 -7.66 -1.31
N GLU A 190 22.10 -6.46 -1.76
CA GLU A 190 21.59 -6.17 -3.11
C GLU A 190 22.53 -5.20 -3.81
N LEU A 191 23.78 -5.64 -4.02
CA LEU A 191 24.77 -4.85 -4.73
C LEU A 191 24.47 -4.82 -6.22
N TRP A 192 24.58 -3.66 -6.85
CA TRP A 192 24.36 -3.44 -8.29
C TRP A 192 22.97 -3.88 -8.79
N ASN A 193 21.94 -3.83 -7.94
CA ASN A 193 20.59 -4.31 -8.25
C ASN A 193 20.55 -5.80 -8.65
N ILE A 194 21.47 -6.61 -8.14
CA ILE A 194 21.43 -8.06 -8.29
C ILE A 194 20.71 -8.64 -7.07
N PHE A 195 19.62 -9.34 -7.33
CA PHE A 195 18.78 -9.94 -6.30
C PHE A 195 19.09 -11.42 -6.15
N ASN A 196 19.18 -11.89 -4.90
CA ASN A 196 19.38 -13.30 -4.63
C ASN A 196 18.03 -13.96 -4.29
N SER A 197 17.53 -14.75 -5.22
CA SER A 197 16.22 -15.43 -5.15
C SER A 197 16.24 -16.77 -4.39
N ARG A 198 17.41 -17.28 -4.00
CA ARG A 198 17.53 -18.61 -3.36
C ARG A 198 16.77 -18.63 -2.04
N ILE A 199 15.83 -19.58 -1.91
CA ILE A 199 15.08 -19.89 -0.68
C ILE A 199 15.27 -21.34 -0.29
N ASN A 200 15.22 -21.65 1.01
CA ASN A 200 15.17 -22.99 1.54
C ASN A 200 13.71 -23.45 1.69
N LYS A 201 13.50 -24.72 1.96
CA LYS A 201 12.16 -25.27 2.19
C LYS A 201 11.50 -24.57 3.38
N GLY A 202 10.31 -24.02 3.16
CA GLY A 202 9.52 -23.29 4.17
C GLY A 202 9.80 -21.78 4.22
N GLU A 203 10.89 -21.31 3.61
CA GLU A 203 11.15 -19.86 3.49
C GLU A 203 10.34 -19.24 2.34
N SER A 204 10.18 -17.94 2.40
CA SER A 204 9.53 -17.15 1.35
C SER A 204 10.18 -15.77 1.19
N ILE A 205 9.86 -15.10 0.08
CA ILE A 205 10.36 -13.76 -0.19
C ILE A 205 9.18 -12.79 -0.32
N ARG A 206 9.31 -11.60 0.27
CA ARG A 206 8.50 -10.45 -0.08
C ARG A 206 9.27 -9.62 -1.10
N VAL A 207 8.64 -9.38 -2.25
CA VAL A 207 9.24 -8.60 -3.34
C VAL A 207 8.61 -7.22 -3.37
N PHE A 208 9.43 -6.17 -3.33
CA PHE A 208 8.96 -4.79 -3.26
C PHE A 208 9.36 -3.97 -4.50
N PRO A 209 8.61 -4.06 -5.61
CA PRO A 209 8.94 -3.36 -6.85
C PRO A 209 8.93 -1.84 -6.72
N LEU A 210 8.20 -1.30 -5.73
CA LEU A 210 8.09 0.13 -5.46
C LEU A 210 9.09 0.63 -4.42
N SER A 211 10.08 -0.18 -4.04
CA SER A 211 10.99 0.12 -2.92
C SER A 211 11.64 1.49 -3.00
N ASN A 212 12.02 1.93 -4.20
CA ASN A 212 12.72 3.21 -4.45
C ASN A 212 11.77 4.37 -4.80
N TRP A 213 10.46 4.14 -4.87
CA TRP A 213 9.46 5.16 -5.18
C TRP A 213 9.14 6.00 -3.94
N THR A 214 8.88 7.28 -4.14
CA THR A 214 8.30 8.18 -3.14
C THR A 214 6.77 8.23 -3.27
N GLU A 215 6.08 8.79 -2.27
CA GLU A 215 4.64 9.06 -2.40
C GLU A 215 4.34 9.99 -3.58
N ALA A 216 5.22 10.96 -3.83
CA ALA A 216 5.12 11.87 -4.97
C ALA A 216 5.17 11.11 -6.30
N ASP A 217 6.11 10.18 -6.45
CA ASP A 217 6.25 9.37 -7.67
C ASP A 217 5.00 8.54 -7.94
N ILE A 218 4.40 7.97 -6.88
CA ILE A 218 3.14 7.22 -6.97
C ILE A 218 2.03 8.11 -7.56
N TRP A 219 1.83 9.32 -7.02
CA TRP A 219 0.78 10.22 -7.48
C TRP A 219 1.03 10.77 -8.88
N PHE A 220 2.28 11.13 -9.20
CA PHE A 220 2.66 11.54 -10.55
C PHE A 220 2.43 10.41 -11.56
N TYR A 221 2.76 9.18 -11.19
CA TYR A 221 2.57 8.03 -12.07
C TYR A 221 1.08 7.68 -12.25
N ILE A 222 0.26 7.78 -11.19
CA ILE A 222 -1.20 7.65 -11.28
C ILE A 222 -1.77 8.68 -12.27
N HIS A 223 -1.30 9.93 -12.18
CA HIS A 223 -1.72 11.00 -13.10
C HIS A 223 -1.30 10.72 -14.53
N LEU A 224 -0.03 10.36 -14.74
CA LEU A 224 0.56 10.10 -16.06
C LEU A 224 -0.12 8.92 -16.78
N GLU A 225 -0.29 7.81 -16.08
CA GLU A 225 -0.85 6.56 -16.62
C GLU A 225 -2.38 6.51 -16.51
N LYS A 226 -3.02 7.53 -15.94
CA LYS A 226 -4.47 7.61 -15.68
C LYS A 226 -4.99 6.36 -14.95
N ILE A 227 -4.26 5.92 -13.94
CA ILE A 227 -4.58 4.71 -13.19
C ILE A 227 -5.88 4.92 -12.40
N PRO A 228 -6.89 4.06 -12.56
CA PRO A 228 -8.08 4.11 -11.73
C PRO A 228 -7.73 3.81 -10.26
N ILE A 229 -8.27 4.62 -9.36
CA ILE A 229 -8.10 4.46 -7.91
C ILE A 229 -9.44 4.59 -7.20
N VAL A 230 -9.48 4.11 -5.95
CA VAL A 230 -10.68 4.16 -5.12
C VAL A 230 -11.11 5.61 -4.87
N PRO A 231 -12.42 5.95 -4.99
CA PRO A 231 -12.92 7.30 -4.78
C PRO A 231 -12.64 7.92 -3.41
N LEU A 232 -12.31 7.10 -2.40
CA LEU A 232 -11.96 7.55 -1.05
C LEU A 232 -10.70 8.44 -0.98
N TYR A 233 -9.88 8.43 -2.02
CA TYR A 233 -8.73 9.34 -2.13
C TYR A 233 -9.11 10.77 -2.49
N PHE A 234 -10.32 10.99 -2.99
CA PHE A 234 -10.82 12.30 -3.39
C PHE A 234 -11.65 12.93 -2.27
N ALA A 235 -11.47 14.22 -2.09
CA ALA A 235 -12.21 14.96 -1.08
C ALA A 235 -13.71 14.99 -1.40
N LYS A 236 -14.50 14.63 -0.40
CA LYS A 236 -15.96 14.78 -0.41
C LYS A 236 -16.47 14.98 1.02
N GLU A 237 -17.71 15.39 1.16
CA GLU A 237 -18.35 15.52 2.45
C GLU A 237 -18.65 14.12 3.04
N HIS A 238 -18.18 13.90 4.28
CA HIS A 238 -18.41 12.65 5.03
C HIS A 238 -18.99 12.95 6.40
N ASN A 239 -19.80 12.01 6.91
CA ASN A 239 -20.10 11.94 8.34
C ASN A 239 -18.88 11.41 9.07
N VAL A 240 -18.39 12.12 10.09
CA VAL A 240 -17.19 11.76 10.81
C VAL A 240 -17.37 11.94 12.32
N VAL A 241 -16.54 11.22 13.09
CA VAL A 241 -16.27 11.52 14.51
C VAL A 241 -14.79 11.88 14.65
N ILE A 242 -14.47 12.67 15.67
CA ILE A 242 -13.09 12.93 16.07
C ILE A 242 -12.76 12.00 17.23
N ARG A 243 -11.79 11.12 17.00
CA ARG A 243 -11.32 10.14 17.98
C ARG A 243 -9.81 10.28 18.14
N ASP A 244 -9.37 10.64 19.36
CA ASP A 244 -7.96 10.87 19.68
C ASP A 244 -7.23 11.79 18.67
N GLY A 245 -7.92 12.87 18.27
CA GLY A 245 -7.43 13.83 17.29
C GLY A 245 -7.53 13.39 15.83
N SER A 246 -7.90 12.15 15.56
CA SER A 246 -8.05 11.60 14.21
C SER A 246 -9.48 11.75 13.70
N ILE A 247 -9.65 12.09 12.42
CA ILE A 247 -10.94 12.14 11.73
C ILE A 247 -11.29 10.72 11.28
N VAL A 248 -12.33 10.12 11.85
CA VAL A 248 -12.81 8.78 11.50
C VAL A 248 -14.13 8.89 10.75
N VAL A 249 -14.17 8.37 9.52
CA VAL A 249 -15.37 8.37 8.69
C VAL A 249 -16.36 7.31 9.18
N ILE A 250 -17.62 7.69 9.31
CA ILE A 250 -18.71 6.86 9.81
C ILE A 250 -19.67 6.50 8.67
N TYR A 251 -19.83 5.20 8.44
CA TYR A 251 -20.83 4.65 7.50
C TYR A 251 -22.09 4.16 8.23
N ASP A 252 -21.93 3.72 9.47
CA ASP A 252 -23.01 3.22 10.30
C ASP A 252 -22.88 3.81 11.72
N ASN A 253 -23.98 4.30 12.25
CA ASN A 253 -24.02 4.87 13.61
C ASN A 253 -23.73 3.84 14.71
N SER A 254 -23.77 2.54 14.44
CA SER A 254 -23.42 1.50 15.39
C SER A 254 -21.93 1.55 15.83
N VAL A 255 -21.07 2.21 15.03
CA VAL A 255 -19.65 2.39 15.34
C VAL A 255 -19.33 3.68 16.10
N VAL A 256 -20.36 4.51 16.39
CA VAL A 256 -20.22 5.74 17.17
C VAL A 256 -20.18 5.40 18.67
N LEU A 257 -19.12 5.79 19.35
CA LEU A 257 -18.96 5.51 20.77
C LEU A 257 -19.79 6.50 21.59
N LYS A 258 -20.15 6.08 22.83
CA LYS A 258 -20.92 6.93 23.74
C LYS A 258 -20.19 8.25 24.03
N GLY A 259 -20.83 9.36 23.71
CA GLY A 259 -20.30 10.71 23.91
C GLY A 259 -19.62 11.32 22.66
N GLU A 260 -19.39 10.56 21.60
CA GLU A 260 -18.92 11.10 20.32
C GLU A 260 -20.03 11.88 19.61
N LYS A 261 -19.65 12.94 18.92
CA LYS A 261 -20.58 13.75 18.10
C LYS A 261 -20.24 13.57 16.63
N VAL A 262 -21.25 13.12 15.86
CA VAL A 262 -21.13 13.04 14.40
C VAL A 262 -21.15 14.44 13.82
N GLN A 263 -20.19 14.73 12.95
CA GLN A 263 -20.03 16.00 12.24
C GLN A 263 -19.95 15.73 10.74
N ARG A 264 -20.29 16.73 9.92
CA ARG A 264 -20.09 16.66 8.47
C ARG A 264 -18.84 17.47 8.12
N ILE A 265 -17.86 16.81 7.50
CA ILE A 265 -16.58 17.43 7.16
C ILE A 265 -16.20 17.01 5.74
N VAL A 266 -15.72 17.99 4.95
CA VAL A 266 -15.06 17.70 3.69
C VAL A 266 -13.67 17.17 3.98
N CYS A 267 -13.44 15.90 3.62
CA CYS A 267 -12.21 15.20 3.91
C CYS A 267 -11.94 14.09 2.89
N ARG A 268 -10.72 13.59 2.87
CA ARG A 268 -10.29 12.45 2.04
C ARG A 268 -9.39 11.51 2.84
N MET A 269 -9.23 10.29 2.32
CA MET A 269 -8.23 9.36 2.85
C MET A 269 -6.88 9.62 2.17
N ARG A 270 -5.79 9.66 2.94
CA ARG A 270 -4.42 9.70 2.40
C ARG A 270 -3.87 8.28 2.20
N SER A 271 -4.26 7.36 3.06
CA SER A 271 -3.95 5.93 2.95
C SER A 271 -5.18 5.12 3.30
N LEU A 272 -5.32 3.92 2.75
CA LEU A 272 -6.48 3.05 2.97
C LEU A 272 -6.12 1.84 3.85
N GLY A 273 -7.01 1.54 4.76
CA GLY A 273 -6.95 0.40 5.67
C GLY A 273 -8.35 -0.15 5.95
N CYS A 274 -8.59 -0.65 7.17
CA CYS A 274 -9.94 -0.92 7.66
C CYS A 274 -10.62 0.39 8.09
N MET A 275 -11.94 0.46 8.04
CA MET A 275 -12.73 1.65 8.45
C MET A 275 -12.35 2.15 9.85
N SER A 276 -12.19 1.22 10.79
CA SER A 276 -11.82 1.53 12.18
C SER A 276 -10.38 1.99 12.39
N CYS A 277 -9.49 1.75 11.42
CA CYS A 277 -8.05 2.02 11.53
C CYS A 277 -7.56 3.12 10.58
N THR A 278 -8.45 3.69 9.77
CA THR A 278 -8.11 4.70 8.77
C THR A 278 -8.57 6.06 9.24
N GLY A 279 -7.62 6.97 9.44
CA GLY A 279 -7.90 8.38 9.64
C GLY A 279 -8.00 9.12 8.31
N ALA A 280 -8.94 10.07 8.24
CA ALA A 280 -9.05 11.00 7.13
C ALA A 280 -8.30 12.30 7.42
N ILE A 281 -8.04 13.08 6.38
CA ILE A 281 -7.50 14.45 6.48
C ILE A 281 -8.51 15.45 5.93
N ARG A 282 -8.57 16.65 6.53
CA ARG A 282 -9.31 17.78 5.94
C ARG A 282 -8.64 18.15 4.62
N SER A 283 -9.39 18.21 3.56
CA SER A 283 -8.88 18.48 2.23
C SER A 283 -10.01 18.83 1.29
N GLU A 284 -9.71 19.67 0.32
CA GLU A 284 -10.60 20.03 -0.81
C GLU A 284 -10.11 19.40 -2.13
N ALA A 285 -9.08 18.54 -2.06
CA ALA A 285 -8.49 17.90 -3.24
C ALA A 285 -9.40 16.78 -3.76
N ASP A 286 -10.22 17.09 -4.73
CA ASP A 286 -11.21 16.22 -5.38
C ASP A 286 -10.72 15.62 -6.70
N THR A 287 -9.47 15.93 -7.11
CA THR A 287 -8.81 15.44 -8.32
C THR A 287 -7.37 15.07 -8.05
N VAL A 288 -6.77 14.22 -8.90
CA VAL A 288 -5.36 13.83 -8.78
C VAL A 288 -4.41 15.02 -8.83
N PRO A 289 -4.57 16.01 -9.74
CA PRO A 289 -3.74 17.22 -9.72
C PRO A 289 -3.79 17.98 -8.39
N LYS A 290 -4.98 18.19 -7.82
CA LYS A 290 -5.12 18.88 -6.53
C LYS A 290 -4.49 18.08 -5.37
N ILE A 291 -4.56 16.73 -5.41
CA ILE A 291 -3.85 15.89 -4.44
C ILE A 291 -2.35 16.07 -4.55
N ILE A 292 -1.82 16.15 -5.77
CA ILE A 292 -0.40 16.40 -6.01
C ILE A 292 0.01 17.77 -5.44
N GLU A 293 -0.75 18.84 -5.71
CA GLU A 293 -0.52 20.19 -5.19
C GLU A 293 -0.51 20.20 -3.66
N GLU A 294 -1.53 19.58 -3.05
CA GLU A 294 -1.63 19.47 -1.60
C GLU A 294 -0.42 18.73 -1.01
N MET A 295 -0.04 17.59 -1.60
CA MET A 295 1.07 16.78 -1.13
C MET A 295 2.41 17.52 -1.16
N ILE A 296 2.65 18.31 -2.18
CA ILE A 296 3.86 19.15 -2.31
C ILE A 296 3.92 20.19 -1.19
N SER A 297 2.77 20.70 -0.78
CA SER A 297 2.63 21.69 0.29
C SER A 297 2.80 21.06 1.69
N PHE A 298 2.54 19.77 1.84
CA PHE A 298 2.61 19.06 3.13
C PHE A 298 3.95 18.32 3.31
N ARG A 299 4.72 18.67 4.36
CA ARG A 299 5.99 18.01 4.74
C ARG A 299 5.79 16.82 5.70
N ARG A 300 4.57 16.34 5.94
CA ARG A 300 4.26 15.31 6.94
C ARG A 300 4.25 13.90 6.36
N SER A 301 4.58 12.90 7.19
CA SER A 301 4.55 11.49 6.81
C SER A 301 3.16 11.03 6.38
N GLU A 302 3.10 10.18 5.37
CA GLU A 302 1.86 9.56 4.86
C GLU A 302 1.10 8.79 5.95
N ARG A 303 1.82 8.19 6.90
CA ARG A 303 1.25 7.31 7.94
C ARG A 303 0.83 8.03 9.22
N GLU A 304 1.14 9.31 9.33
CA GLU A 304 0.88 10.10 10.56
C GLU A 304 -0.59 10.05 11.03
N ASN A 305 -1.52 9.80 10.11
CA ASN A 305 -2.96 9.74 10.42
C ASN A 305 -3.51 8.32 10.56
N ARG A 306 -2.66 7.29 10.63
CA ARG A 306 -3.10 5.92 10.91
C ARG A 306 -3.18 5.70 12.41
N VAL A 307 -4.39 5.46 12.92
CA VAL A 307 -4.65 5.18 14.34
C VAL A 307 -3.74 4.08 14.88
N ILE A 308 -3.49 3.04 14.07
CA ILE A 308 -2.68 1.88 14.49
C ILE A 308 -1.19 2.19 14.68
N ASP A 309 -0.68 3.27 14.09
CA ASP A 309 0.74 3.64 14.16
C ASP A 309 1.02 4.56 15.36
N HIS A 310 -0.03 5.04 16.06
CA HIS A 310 0.08 5.81 17.31
C HIS A 310 0.16 4.93 18.56
N ASP A 311 -0.11 3.61 18.45
CA ASP A 311 -0.20 2.73 19.61
C ASP A 311 1.15 2.46 20.28
N GLU A 312 2.27 2.38 19.54
CA GLU A 312 3.63 2.20 20.10
C GLU A 312 4.74 2.64 19.12
N GLU A 313 5.85 3.15 19.65
CA GLU A 313 7.05 3.47 18.87
C GLU A 313 7.69 2.17 18.32
N GLY A 314 7.83 2.04 17.01
CA GLY A 314 8.35 0.82 16.38
C GLY A 314 7.31 -0.26 16.08
N SER A 315 5.99 0.03 16.18
CA SER A 315 4.90 -0.93 15.97
C SER A 315 5.00 -1.73 14.66
N MET A 316 5.48 -1.13 13.57
CA MET A 316 5.67 -1.82 12.30
C MET A 316 6.85 -2.80 12.29
N GLU A 317 7.93 -2.52 13.04
CA GLU A 317 9.05 -3.47 13.16
C GLU A 317 8.62 -4.71 13.94
N ILE A 318 7.80 -4.53 14.97
CA ILE A 318 7.19 -5.62 15.74
C ILE A 318 6.29 -6.47 14.84
N LYS A 319 5.39 -5.84 14.07
CA LYS A 319 4.49 -6.53 13.13
C LYS A 319 5.21 -7.31 12.04
N LYS A 320 6.35 -6.82 11.55
CA LYS A 320 7.18 -7.56 10.59
C LYS A 320 7.78 -8.81 11.21
N ARG A 321 8.19 -8.76 12.49
CA ARG A 321 8.65 -9.94 13.22
C ARG A 321 7.52 -10.95 13.45
N GLU A 322 6.27 -10.51 13.51
CA GLU A 322 5.08 -11.37 13.57
C GLU A 322 4.66 -11.91 12.20
N GLY A 323 5.34 -11.54 11.12
CA GLY A 323 5.06 -12.00 9.76
C GLY A 323 4.19 -11.07 8.92
N TYR A 324 3.90 -9.86 9.40
CA TYR A 324 3.21 -8.84 8.62
C TYR A 324 4.21 -8.06 7.76
N PHE A 325 4.10 -8.13 6.43
CA PHE A 325 4.96 -7.50 5.40
C PHE A 325 6.46 -7.50 5.69
#